data_4f26bd068d15e16902970231f8605514
#
_entry.id   4f26bd068d15e16902970231f8605514
#
_cell.length_a   1.000
_cell.length_b   1.000
_cell.length_c   1.000
_cell.angle_alpha   90.00
_cell.angle_beta   90.00
_cell.angle_gamma   90.00
#
_symmetry.space_group_name_H-M   'P 1'
#
loop_
_entity.id
_entity.type
_entity.pdbx_description
1 polymer ?
#
loop_
_entity_poly.entity_id
_entity_poly.type
_entity_poly.pdbx_seq_one_letter_code
_entity_poly.pdbx_strand_id
1 'polypeptide(L)'
;MKRLTTFIAGAAVAATLGGCQQPAVSGWKSFSGDKNIERRVDSVLSLMTLEEKVGQMAQYSCNWDVTGPVMTGDYETLLKQGLVGSLFNVYTVDGVRKMQEMALSESRLKIPVLFGYDVVHGYRTLFPMPLAESCS
;
A
#
# COMPACT_ATOMS: atom_id res chain seq x y z
N MET A 1 -57.16 -54.23 8.45
CA MET A 1 -56.57 -52.93 8.81
C MET A 1 -55.20 -52.83 8.13
N LYS A 2 -55.09 -52.15 6.99
CA LYS A 2 -53.83 -51.97 6.24
C LYS A 2 -53.26 -50.62 6.62
N ARG A 3 -52.04 -50.59 7.18
CA ARG A 3 -51.30 -49.35 7.46
C ARG A 3 -50.55 -48.91 6.20
N LEU A 4 -50.91 -47.75 5.71
CA LEU A 4 -50.25 -47.12 4.59
C LEU A 4 -49.05 -46.31 5.10
N THR A 5 -47.82 -46.71 4.75
CA THR A 5 -46.61 -46.02 5.10
C THR A 5 -46.24 -45.08 3.97
N THR A 6 -46.40 -43.77 4.22
CA THR A 6 -46.05 -42.71 3.26
C THR A 6 -44.55 -42.44 3.37
N PHE A 7 -43.79 -42.74 2.32
CA PHE A 7 -42.40 -42.33 2.19
C PHE A 7 -42.37 -40.88 1.70
N ILE A 8 -41.85 -39.99 2.53
CA ILE A 8 -41.55 -38.61 2.12
C ILE A 8 -40.11 -38.63 1.57
N ALA A 9 -39.96 -38.47 0.25
CA ALA A 9 -38.67 -38.28 -0.39
C ALA A 9 -38.24 -36.84 -0.20
N GLY A 10 -37.26 -36.63 0.67
CA GLY A 10 -36.59 -35.33 0.86
C GLY A 10 -35.65 -35.04 -0.31
N ALA A 11 -36.00 -34.09 -1.15
CA ALA A 11 -35.12 -33.58 -2.17
C ALA A 11 -34.09 -32.64 -1.50
N ALA A 12 -32.84 -33.09 -1.42
CA ALA A 12 -31.71 -32.25 -0.99
C ALA A 12 -31.37 -31.26 -2.13
N VAL A 13 -31.70 -30.00 -1.94
CA VAL A 13 -31.21 -28.91 -2.81
C VAL A 13 -29.75 -28.62 -2.43
N ALA A 14 -28.84 -29.13 -3.22
CA ALA A 14 -27.43 -28.74 -3.15
C ALA A 14 -27.29 -27.33 -3.71
N ALA A 15 -27.23 -26.32 -2.82
CA ALA A 15 -26.86 -24.96 -3.19
C ALA A 15 -25.38 -24.96 -3.55
N THR A 16 -25.06 -24.98 -4.84
CA THR A 16 -23.71 -24.69 -5.34
C THR A 16 -23.44 -23.20 -5.12
N LEU A 17 -22.69 -22.92 -4.07
CA LEU A 17 -22.08 -21.61 -3.90
C LEU A 17 -21.05 -21.45 -5.03
N GLY A 18 -21.50 -20.93 -6.16
CA GLY A 18 -20.63 -20.46 -7.21
C GLY A 18 -19.82 -19.28 -6.66
N GLY A 19 -18.62 -19.56 -6.16
CA GLY A 19 -17.66 -18.51 -5.86
C GLY A 19 -17.48 -17.67 -7.13
N CYS A 20 -17.71 -16.37 -7.04
CA CYS A 20 -17.30 -15.43 -8.08
C CYS A 20 -15.80 -15.57 -8.26
N GLN A 21 -15.36 -16.43 -9.16
CA GLN A 21 -14.02 -16.37 -9.72
C GLN A 21 -13.94 -15.04 -10.47
N GLN A 22 -13.34 -14.04 -9.84
CA GLN A 22 -12.94 -12.84 -10.55
C GLN A 22 -12.04 -13.29 -11.70
N PRO A 23 -12.33 -12.88 -12.95
CA PRO A 23 -11.42 -13.17 -14.04
C PRO A 23 -10.06 -12.62 -13.66
N ALA A 24 -9.04 -13.48 -13.70
CA ALA A 24 -7.66 -13.03 -13.56
C ALA A 24 -7.48 -11.89 -14.57
N VAL A 25 -7.11 -10.70 -14.08
CA VAL A 25 -6.83 -9.55 -14.94
C VAL A 25 -5.57 -9.89 -15.72
N SER A 26 -5.76 -10.63 -16.81
CA SER A 26 -4.72 -11.00 -17.73
C SER A 26 -4.39 -9.77 -18.57
N GLY A 27 -3.32 -9.07 -18.23
CA GLY A 27 -2.90 -7.93 -19.03
C GLY A 27 -1.95 -6.95 -18.35
N TRP A 28 -1.67 -7.10 -17.08
CA TRP A 28 -0.61 -6.32 -16.44
C TRP A 28 0.75 -6.79 -16.97
N LYS A 29 1.31 -6.01 -17.89
CA LYS A 29 2.72 -6.21 -18.24
C LYS A 29 3.56 -5.83 -17.03
N SER A 30 4.49 -6.68 -16.64
CA SER A 30 5.49 -6.37 -15.63
C SER A 30 6.06 -4.97 -15.86
N PHE A 31 5.96 -4.09 -14.86
CA PHE A 31 6.43 -2.71 -14.97
C PHE A 31 7.95 -2.64 -15.14
N SER A 32 8.68 -3.54 -14.51
CA SER A 32 10.14 -3.56 -14.57
C SER A 32 10.70 -4.26 -15.80
N GLY A 33 9.95 -5.18 -16.41
CA GLY A 33 10.45 -6.06 -17.46
C GLY A 33 11.53 -7.06 -16.98
N ASP A 34 12.01 -6.93 -15.75
CA ASP A 34 13.01 -7.82 -15.15
C ASP A 34 12.32 -8.91 -14.31
N LYS A 35 12.38 -10.15 -14.81
CA LYS A 35 11.79 -11.33 -14.15
C LYS A 35 12.35 -11.60 -12.75
N ASN A 36 13.54 -11.12 -12.45
CA ASN A 36 14.13 -11.30 -11.13
C ASN A 36 13.53 -10.32 -10.12
N ILE A 37 13.32 -9.07 -10.52
CA ILE A 37 12.64 -8.06 -9.72
C ILE A 37 11.21 -8.50 -9.46
N GLU A 38 10.46 -8.92 -10.49
CA GLU A 38 9.09 -9.40 -10.34
C GLU A 38 8.98 -10.56 -9.34
N ARG A 39 9.86 -11.55 -9.44
CA ARG A 39 9.89 -12.67 -8.52
C ARG A 39 10.12 -12.26 -7.06
N ARG A 40 10.98 -11.25 -6.84
CA ARG A 40 11.25 -10.70 -5.51
C ARG A 40 10.05 -9.93 -4.98
N VAL A 41 9.38 -9.16 -5.83
CA VAL A 41 8.14 -8.43 -5.48
C VAL A 41 7.05 -9.43 -5.10
N ASP A 42 6.80 -10.45 -5.91
CA ASP A 42 5.80 -11.49 -5.62
C ASP A 42 6.10 -12.22 -4.31
N SER A 43 7.37 -12.50 -4.05
CA SER A 43 7.81 -13.12 -2.79
C SER A 43 7.44 -12.25 -1.57
N VAL A 44 7.70 -10.95 -1.63
CA VAL A 44 7.36 -10.01 -0.54
C VAL A 44 5.84 -9.88 -0.42
N LEU A 45 5.13 -9.70 -1.53
CA LEU A 45 3.66 -9.59 -1.55
C LEU A 45 2.97 -10.82 -0.95
N SER A 46 3.53 -12.02 -1.13
CA SER A 46 2.98 -13.25 -0.56
C SER A 46 3.07 -13.29 0.97
N LEU A 47 4.00 -12.56 1.57
CA LEU A 47 4.18 -12.47 3.02
C LEU A 47 3.31 -11.38 3.68
N MET A 48 2.78 -10.45 2.87
CA MET A 48 2.03 -9.28 3.37
C MET A 48 0.58 -9.62 3.68
N THR A 49 0.07 -9.07 4.79
CA THR A 49 -1.36 -9.02 5.06
C THR A 49 -2.06 -8.05 4.11
N LEU A 50 -3.41 -8.08 4.08
CA LEU A 50 -4.17 -7.14 3.26
C LEU A 50 -3.93 -5.70 3.72
N GLU A 51 -3.90 -5.48 5.03
CA GLU A 51 -3.66 -4.17 5.64
C GLU A 51 -2.27 -3.64 5.26
N GLU A 52 -1.25 -4.47 5.30
CA GLU A 52 0.11 -4.09 4.88
C GLU A 52 0.18 -3.75 3.39
N LYS A 53 -0.53 -4.50 2.53
CA LYS A 53 -0.63 -4.19 1.09
C LYS A 53 -1.28 -2.83 0.84
N VAL A 54 -2.39 -2.55 1.55
CA VAL A 54 -3.06 -1.25 1.48
C VAL A 54 -2.16 -0.14 2.03
N GLY A 55 -1.47 -0.40 3.14
CA GLY A 55 -0.53 0.52 3.75
C GLY A 55 0.62 0.92 2.82
N GLN A 56 1.13 -0.02 2.00
CA GLN A 56 2.17 0.30 1.01
C GLN A 56 1.70 1.28 -0.09
N MET A 57 0.40 1.42 -0.31
CA MET A 57 -0.17 2.42 -1.23
C MET A 57 -0.46 3.76 -0.53
N ALA A 58 -0.33 3.82 0.80
CA ALA A 58 -0.60 5.02 1.57
C ALA A 58 0.62 5.95 1.63
N GLN A 59 0.36 7.25 1.42
CA GLN A 59 1.33 8.32 1.61
C GLN A 59 0.87 9.21 2.76
N TYR A 60 1.74 9.45 3.73
CA TYR A 60 1.46 10.31 4.87
C TYR A 60 2.32 11.57 4.84
N SER A 61 1.70 12.72 5.08
CA SER A 61 2.41 13.98 5.24
C SER A 61 2.95 14.11 6.67
N CYS A 62 4.22 14.39 6.79
CA CYS A 62 4.89 14.61 8.06
C CYS A 62 4.97 16.09 8.39
N ASN A 63 4.91 16.43 9.70
CA ASN A 63 4.82 17.81 10.19
C ASN A 63 6.19 18.53 10.25
N TRP A 64 7.06 18.32 9.29
CA TRP A 64 8.45 18.78 9.40
C TRP A 64 8.78 20.07 8.69
N ASP A 65 8.08 20.96 8.41
CA ASP A 65 8.13 22.21 7.64
C ASP A 65 7.05 22.19 6.56
N VAL A 66 5.88 22.62 6.97
CA VAL A 66 4.71 22.37 6.17
C VAL A 66 4.39 23.56 5.28
N THR A 67 4.40 23.31 3.98
CA THR A 67 3.63 24.08 3.02
C THR A 67 2.48 23.20 2.52
N GLY A 68 1.36 23.17 3.21
CA GLY A 68 0.20 22.38 2.76
C GLY A 68 -0.60 21.75 3.90
N PRO A 69 -1.67 21.02 3.58
CA PRO A 69 -2.50 20.39 4.60
C PRO A 69 -1.72 19.32 5.38
N VAL A 70 -1.66 19.51 6.68
CA VAL A 70 -1.05 18.57 7.61
C VAL A 70 -2.09 17.52 7.95
N MET A 71 -1.84 16.26 7.62
CA MET A 71 -2.58 15.18 8.21
C MET A 71 -1.96 14.85 9.58
N THR A 72 -2.66 15.23 10.63
CA THR A 72 -2.33 14.83 12.00
C THR A 72 -2.64 13.35 12.17
N GLY A 73 -1.69 12.50 11.87
CA GLY A 73 -1.75 11.08 12.13
C GLY A 73 -0.48 10.64 12.84
N ASP A 74 -0.58 9.62 13.68
CA ASP A 74 0.59 8.98 14.27
C ASP A 74 1.30 8.11 13.23
N TYR A 75 1.94 8.78 12.25
CA TYR A 75 2.64 8.11 11.16
C TYR A 75 3.82 7.27 11.65
N GLU A 76 4.42 7.59 12.81
CA GLU A 76 5.48 6.78 13.39
C GLU A 76 4.96 5.41 13.83
N THR A 77 3.81 5.36 14.50
CA THR A 77 3.15 4.09 14.87
C THR A 77 2.73 3.31 13.64
N LEU A 78 2.14 3.95 12.63
CA LEU A 78 1.75 3.30 11.39
C LEU A 78 2.97 2.75 10.62
N LEU A 79 4.09 3.47 10.64
CA LEU A 79 5.34 3.03 10.03
C LEU A 79 5.89 1.76 10.69
N LYS A 80 5.88 1.69 12.03
CA LYS A 80 6.27 0.50 12.79
C LYS A 80 5.35 -0.70 12.51
N GLN A 81 4.08 -0.45 12.25
CA GLN A 81 3.11 -1.47 11.87
C GLN A 81 3.25 -1.92 10.41
N GLY A 82 4.09 -1.26 9.59
CA GLY A 82 4.24 -1.57 8.17
C GLY A 82 3.11 -1.04 7.29
N LEU A 83 2.35 -0.06 7.78
CA LEU A 83 1.17 0.51 7.13
C LEU A 83 1.46 1.82 6.38
N VAL A 84 2.73 2.07 6.04
CA VAL A 84 3.19 3.27 5.34
C VAL A 84 4.07 2.88 4.17
N GLY A 85 3.69 3.25 2.96
CA GLY A 85 4.50 3.05 1.76
C GLY A 85 5.39 4.23 1.44
N SER A 86 4.92 5.45 1.73
CA SER A 86 5.68 6.68 1.49
C SER A 86 5.40 7.76 2.53
N LEU A 87 6.40 8.58 2.78
CA LEU A 87 6.34 9.75 3.64
C LEU A 87 6.61 11.01 2.83
N PHE A 88 5.79 12.02 3.07
CA PHE A 88 5.85 13.30 2.39
C PHE A 88 6.31 14.41 3.33
N ASN A 89 7.09 15.35 2.86
CA ASN A 89 7.65 16.47 3.64
C ASN A 89 8.66 16.09 4.72
N VAL A 90 9.35 14.95 4.60
CA VAL A 90 10.53 14.64 5.39
C VAL A 90 11.77 14.90 4.53
N TYR A 91 12.42 16.04 4.68
CA TYR A 91 13.50 16.46 3.78
C TYR A 91 14.87 16.61 4.45
N THR A 92 14.90 16.58 5.79
CA THR A 92 16.19 16.64 6.49
C THR A 92 16.87 15.27 6.49
N VAL A 93 18.21 15.27 6.37
CA VAL A 93 19.00 14.03 6.37
C VAL A 93 18.73 13.18 7.61
N ASP A 94 18.69 13.81 8.79
CA ASP A 94 18.47 13.10 10.05
C ASP A 94 17.04 12.55 10.14
N GLY A 95 16.06 13.30 9.63
CA GLY A 95 14.67 12.86 9.56
C GLY A 95 14.49 11.67 8.65
N VAL A 96 14.98 11.75 7.43
CA VAL A 96 14.93 10.64 6.47
C VAL A 96 15.60 9.39 7.05
N ARG A 97 16.79 9.57 7.66
CA ARG A 97 17.52 8.46 8.30
C ARG A 97 16.71 7.85 9.45
N LYS A 98 16.17 8.68 10.36
CA LYS A 98 15.35 8.22 11.50
C LYS A 98 14.16 7.38 11.02
N MET A 99 13.39 7.88 10.04
CA MET A 99 12.23 7.18 9.53
C MET A 99 12.60 5.88 8.80
N GLN A 100 13.67 5.89 8.04
CA GLN A 100 14.15 4.70 7.35
C GLN A 100 14.65 3.63 8.32
N GLU A 101 15.41 4.02 9.35
CA GLU A 101 15.86 3.10 10.40
C GLU A 101 14.69 2.49 11.15
N MET A 102 13.66 3.29 11.47
CA MET A 102 12.43 2.81 12.10
C MET A 102 11.70 1.80 11.21
N ALA A 103 11.53 2.08 9.92
CA ALA A 103 10.90 1.15 8.98
C ALA A 103 11.67 -0.18 8.89
N LEU A 104 13.00 -0.13 8.87
CA LEU A 104 13.84 -1.32 8.68
C LEU A 104 14.08 -2.11 9.98
N SER A 105 14.01 -1.47 11.15
CA SER A 105 14.27 -2.14 12.43
C SER A 105 13.01 -2.59 13.16
N GLU A 106 11.95 -1.78 13.12
CA GLU A 106 10.77 -1.96 13.95
C GLU A 106 9.56 -2.54 13.21
N SER A 107 9.50 -2.46 11.87
CA SER A 107 8.42 -3.08 11.12
C SER A 107 8.65 -4.59 10.88
N ARG A 108 7.57 -5.33 10.73
CA ARG A 108 7.60 -6.81 10.58
C ARG A 108 8.35 -7.27 9.31
N LEU A 109 8.08 -6.62 8.18
CA LEU A 109 8.64 -7.02 6.89
C LEU A 109 9.90 -6.24 6.51
N LYS A 110 10.27 -5.21 7.28
CA LYS A 110 11.47 -4.41 7.06
C LYS A 110 11.55 -3.82 5.67
N ILE A 111 10.41 -3.38 5.13
CA ILE A 111 10.33 -2.76 3.82
C ILE A 111 10.74 -1.28 3.98
N PRO A 112 11.70 -0.81 3.17
CA PRO A 112 12.10 0.59 3.20
C PRO A 112 10.96 1.49 2.72
N VAL A 113 10.85 2.70 3.28
CA VAL A 113 9.83 3.68 2.92
C VAL A 113 10.35 4.63 1.85
N LEU A 114 9.46 5.08 0.96
CA LEU A 114 9.78 6.12 -0.02
C LEU A 114 9.58 7.51 0.58
N PHE A 115 10.36 8.48 0.11
CA PHE A 115 10.25 9.87 0.55
C PHE A 115 9.92 10.78 -0.63
N GLY A 116 8.94 11.66 -0.41
CA GLY A 116 8.55 12.71 -1.34
C GLY A 116 8.64 14.08 -0.69
N TYR A 117 8.85 15.11 -1.51
CA TYR A 117 8.82 16.50 -1.06
C TYR A 117 8.18 17.37 -2.14
N ASP A 118 7.33 18.31 -1.71
CA ASP A 118 6.71 19.26 -2.62
C ASP A 118 7.62 20.47 -2.81
N VAL A 119 8.06 20.65 -4.04
CA VAL A 119 8.96 21.73 -4.43
C VAL A 119 8.43 22.49 -5.65
N VAL A 120 7.13 22.70 -5.68
CA VAL A 120 6.37 23.26 -6.83
C VAL A 120 7.03 24.49 -7.47
N HIS A 121 7.76 25.29 -6.72
CA HIS A 121 8.51 26.46 -7.20
C HIS A 121 10.04 26.29 -7.08
N GLY A 122 10.51 25.07 -6.99
CA GLY A 122 11.92 24.75 -6.75
C GLY A 122 12.28 24.65 -5.26
N TYR A 123 13.26 23.83 -4.97
CA TYR A 123 13.72 23.62 -3.60
C TYR A 123 14.33 24.89 -3.03
N ARG A 124 13.75 25.43 -1.95
CA ARG A 124 14.14 26.66 -1.28
C ARG A 124 14.12 27.91 -2.17
N THR A 125 13.11 28.03 -2.99
CA THR A 125 12.76 29.21 -3.78
C THR A 125 13.94 29.97 -4.36
N LEU A 126 14.39 29.58 -5.53
CA LEU A 126 15.36 30.32 -6.32
C LEU A 126 14.63 31.34 -7.19
N PHE A 127 15.24 32.52 -7.39
CA PHE A 127 14.74 33.53 -8.34
C PHE A 127 15.58 33.49 -9.64
N PRO A 128 14.93 33.63 -10.81
CA PRO A 128 13.47 33.64 -11.05
C PRO A 128 12.83 32.28 -10.78
N MET A 129 11.58 32.27 -10.31
CA MET A 129 10.87 31.01 -10.06
C MET A 129 10.68 30.23 -11.36
N PRO A 130 11.06 28.92 -11.42
CA PRO A 130 10.93 28.11 -12.63
C PRO A 130 9.49 27.64 -12.83
N LEU A 131 8.58 28.57 -13.18
CA LEU A 131 7.15 28.26 -13.34
C LEU A 131 6.88 27.21 -14.42
N ALA A 132 7.78 27.06 -15.39
CA ALA A 132 7.63 26.08 -16.47
C ALA A 132 7.62 24.63 -15.93
N GLU A 133 8.34 24.34 -14.86
CA GLU A 133 8.35 23.00 -14.24
C GLU A 133 7.04 22.69 -13.53
N SER A 134 6.29 23.70 -13.09
CA SER A 134 4.98 23.51 -12.47
C SER A 134 3.87 23.29 -13.49
N CYS A 135 4.15 23.45 -14.77
CA CYS A 135 3.18 23.36 -15.87
C CYS A 135 3.36 22.08 -16.71
N SER A 136 4.33 21.23 -16.39
CA SER A 136 4.65 19.99 -17.13
C SER A 136 3.82 18.78 -16.65
#